data_415b7e52c23a22fde84970fd298fcc2a
#
_entry.id   415b7e52c23a22fde84970fd298fcc2a
#
_cell.length_a   1.000
_cell.length_b   1.000
_cell.length_c   1.000
_cell.angle_alpha   90.00
_cell.angle_beta   90.00
_cell.angle_gamma   90.00
#
_symmetry.space_group_name_H-M   'P 1'
#
loop_
_entity.id
_entity.type
_entity.pdbx_description
1 polymer ?
#
loop_
_entity_poly.entity_id
_entity_poly.type
_entity_poly.pdbx_seq_one_letter_code
_entity_poly.pdbx_strand_id
1 'polypeptide(L)'
;DDSVSVIKQLSNQPLTDAIITKIDDSSYIFTTEIPTQNGNKLSIYTALDDMESYKLIQNITLFDNTARSAGDIFVDNGKIVRPAQNCNGGYGVGLVFQEIIKDSKGDFVLKELFRRKPIKNYIGMHTYNQYKGCYVVDLHARRYPYLHKCLQFLKNLM
;
A
#
# COMPACT_ATOMS: atom_id res chain seq x y z
N ASP A 1 -25.79 20.28 6.56
CA ASP A 1 -25.84 19.05 7.37
C ASP A 1 -24.75 18.11 6.87
N ASP A 2 -23.63 18.00 7.63
CA ASP A 2 -22.46 17.20 7.25
C ASP A 2 -22.63 15.72 7.66
N SER A 3 -23.81 15.15 7.47
CA SER A 3 -24.06 13.75 7.78
C SER A 3 -23.40 12.84 6.77
N VAL A 4 -22.45 12.02 7.22
CA VAL A 4 -21.89 10.92 6.41
C VAL A 4 -22.83 9.74 6.51
N SER A 5 -23.38 9.30 5.37
CA SER A 5 -24.15 8.07 5.30
C SER A 5 -23.29 6.93 4.72
N VAL A 6 -23.41 5.74 5.29
CA VAL A 6 -22.82 4.54 4.68
C VAL A 6 -23.67 4.18 3.46
N ILE A 7 -23.07 4.30 2.28
CA ILE A 7 -23.75 3.98 1.01
C ILE A 7 -23.72 2.48 0.75
N LYS A 8 -22.56 1.83 1.01
CA LYS A 8 -22.36 0.42 0.73
C LYS A 8 -21.18 -0.15 1.50
N GLN A 9 -21.36 -1.36 2.04
CA GLN A 9 -20.27 -2.13 2.65
C GLN A 9 -19.73 -3.13 1.60
N LEU A 10 -18.46 -3.00 1.23
CA LEU A 10 -17.81 -3.84 0.21
C LEU A 10 -17.19 -5.12 0.79
N SER A 11 -16.88 -5.15 2.08
CA SER A 11 -16.28 -6.30 2.76
C SER A 11 -16.74 -6.38 4.21
N ASN A 12 -16.87 -7.61 4.72
CA ASN A 12 -17.10 -7.87 6.15
C ASN A 12 -15.81 -7.94 6.95
N GLN A 13 -14.65 -7.96 6.29
CA GLN A 13 -13.34 -7.95 6.92
C GLN A 13 -12.82 -6.52 7.06
N PRO A 14 -12.16 -6.16 8.17
CA PRO A 14 -11.53 -4.86 8.33
C PRO A 14 -10.30 -4.76 7.40
N LEU A 15 -10.43 -3.96 6.36
CA LEU A 15 -9.39 -3.75 5.35
C LEU A 15 -8.63 -2.45 5.62
N THR A 16 -7.36 -2.42 5.19
CA THR A 16 -6.49 -1.24 5.30
C THR A 16 -5.91 -0.87 3.95
N ASP A 17 -5.93 0.43 3.63
CA ASP A 17 -5.39 1.01 2.39
C ASP A 17 -5.86 0.22 1.16
N ALA A 18 -7.17 -0.04 1.12
CA ALA A 18 -7.82 -0.74 0.02
C ALA A 18 -7.81 0.11 -1.25
N ILE A 19 -7.21 -0.40 -2.32
CA ILE A 19 -7.16 0.25 -3.62
C ILE A 19 -8.05 -0.52 -4.59
N ILE A 20 -9.05 0.16 -5.14
CA ILE A 20 -9.92 -0.39 -6.18
C ILE A 20 -9.31 -0.03 -7.54
N THR A 21 -9.10 -1.02 -8.38
CA THR A 21 -8.54 -0.82 -9.72
C THR A 21 -9.18 -1.75 -10.74
N LYS A 22 -9.12 -1.36 -12.02
CA LYS A 22 -9.55 -2.21 -13.14
C LYS A 22 -8.32 -2.80 -13.83
N ILE A 23 -8.35 -4.11 -14.06
CA ILE A 23 -7.34 -4.84 -14.84
C ILE A 23 -8.12 -5.79 -15.77
N ASP A 24 -7.88 -5.71 -17.08
CA ASP A 24 -8.57 -6.52 -18.10
C ASP A 24 -10.11 -6.49 -17.93
N ASP A 25 -10.69 -5.29 -17.84
CA ASP A 25 -12.12 -5.01 -17.66
C ASP A 25 -12.76 -5.52 -16.35
N SER A 26 -12.02 -6.21 -15.51
CA SER A 26 -12.47 -6.67 -14.20
C SER A 26 -12.03 -5.71 -13.09
N SER A 27 -12.88 -5.54 -12.08
CA SER A 27 -12.59 -4.70 -10.92
C SER A 27 -12.02 -5.52 -9.77
N TYR A 28 -10.93 -5.04 -9.18
CA TYR A 28 -10.23 -5.71 -8.09
C TYR A 28 -9.99 -4.75 -6.92
N ILE A 29 -9.90 -5.31 -5.71
CA ILE A 29 -9.39 -4.62 -4.53
C ILE A 29 -8.07 -5.26 -4.12
N PHE A 30 -7.02 -4.45 -4.03
CA PHE A 30 -5.73 -4.82 -3.43
C PHE A 30 -5.66 -4.21 -2.04
N THR A 31 -5.46 -5.03 -1.00
CA THR A 31 -5.54 -4.55 0.38
C THR A 31 -4.76 -5.44 1.34
N THR A 32 -4.56 -4.96 2.56
CA THR A 32 -4.11 -5.75 3.70
C THR A 32 -5.18 -5.78 4.77
N GLU A 33 -5.16 -6.79 5.63
CA GLU A 33 -6.16 -7.01 6.68
C GLU A 33 -5.61 -6.60 8.06
N ILE A 34 -6.47 -6.07 8.91
CA ILE A 34 -6.16 -5.78 10.31
C ILE A 34 -6.26 -7.09 11.12
N PRO A 35 -5.31 -7.37 12.07
CA PRO A 35 -4.26 -6.49 12.59
C PRO A 35 -2.89 -6.61 11.91
N THR A 36 -2.77 -7.33 10.81
CA THR A 36 -1.48 -7.64 10.15
C THR A 36 -1.13 -6.71 9.00
N GLN A 37 -1.71 -5.52 8.99
CA GLN A 37 -1.66 -4.56 7.87
C GLN A 37 -0.26 -4.12 7.44
N ASN A 38 0.73 -4.17 8.34
CA ASN A 38 2.12 -3.79 8.03
C ASN A 38 3.01 -5.00 7.69
N GLY A 39 2.41 -6.16 7.47
CA GLY A 39 3.11 -7.41 7.18
C GLY A 39 3.36 -7.64 5.70
N ASN A 40 3.49 -8.91 5.37
CA ASN A 40 3.85 -9.38 4.03
C ASN A 40 2.69 -10.07 3.29
N LYS A 41 1.47 -10.09 3.85
CA LYS A 41 0.30 -10.73 3.24
C LYS A 41 -0.58 -9.70 2.55
N LEU A 42 -0.69 -9.79 1.23
CA LEU A 42 -1.60 -9.00 0.40
C LEU A 42 -2.83 -9.83 0.05
N SER A 43 -4.02 -9.29 0.25
CA SER A 43 -5.29 -9.89 -0.12
C SER A 43 -5.84 -9.22 -1.38
N ILE A 44 -6.32 -10.02 -2.33
CA ILE A 44 -6.91 -9.56 -3.59
C ILE A 44 -8.34 -10.08 -3.69
N TYR A 45 -9.24 -9.14 -3.89
CA TYR A 45 -10.66 -9.40 -4.08
C TYR A 45 -11.06 -9.03 -5.51
N THR A 46 -12.01 -9.73 -6.10
CA THR A 46 -12.64 -9.36 -7.38
C THR A 46 -14.09 -8.95 -7.16
N ALA A 47 -14.57 -8.01 -7.96
CA ALA A 47 -16.01 -7.70 -8.01
C ALA A 47 -16.79 -8.91 -8.54
N LEU A 48 -17.96 -9.15 -7.98
CA LEU A 48 -18.95 -10.05 -8.55
C LEU A 48 -19.73 -9.34 -9.68
N ASP A 49 -20.51 -10.08 -10.44
CA ASP A 49 -21.18 -9.63 -11.67
C ASP A 49 -22.05 -8.37 -11.49
N ASP A 50 -22.59 -8.17 -10.30
CA ASP A 50 -23.38 -6.99 -9.94
C ASP A 50 -22.52 -5.76 -9.56
N MET A 51 -21.21 -5.90 -9.46
CA MET A 51 -20.28 -4.94 -8.84
C MET A 51 -20.72 -4.49 -7.43
N GLU A 52 -21.64 -5.23 -6.84
CA GLU A 52 -22.24 -4.92 -5.53
C GLU A 52 -21.49 -5.57 -4.39
N SER A 53 -20.72 -6.59 -4.65
CA SER A 53 -19.93 -7.30 -3.66
C SER A 53 -18.56 -7.70 -4.22
N TYR A 54 -17.63 -8.00 -3.30
CA TYR A 54 -16.28 -8.42 -3.64
C TYR A 54 -15.98 -9.75 -2.95
N LYS A 55 -15.39 -10.68 -3.71
CA LYS A 55 -14.96 -11.99 -3.23
C LYS A 55 -13.45 -12.06 -3.18
N LEU A 56 -12.89 -12.54 -2.07
CA LEU A 56 -11.48 -12.89 -1.97
C LEU A 56 -11.14 -13.99 -2.99
N ILE A 57 -10.17 -13.71 -3.86
CA ILE A 57 -9.71 -14.65 -4.89
C ILE A 57 -8.29 -15.13 -4.64
N GLN A 58 -7.44 -14.29 -4.01
CA GLN A 58 -6.05 -14.63 -3.82
C GLN A 58 -5.44 -13.96 -2.59
N ASN A 59 -4.55 -14.68 -1.91
CA ASN A 59 -3.61 -14.13 -0.94
C ASN A 59 -2.20 -14.32 -1.47
N ILE A 60 -1.42 -13.25 -1.52
CA ILE A 60 0.00 -13.29 -1.89
C ILE A 60 0.83 -13.06 -0.64
N THR A 61 1.73 -13.99 -0.33
CA THR A 61 2.74 -13.79 0.71
C THR A 61 4.02 -13.30 0.06
N LEU A 62 4.40 -12.06 0.37
CA LEU A 62 5.61 -11.44 -0.14
C LEU A 62 6.84 -11.87 0.67
N PHE A 63 8.03 -11.67 0.10
CA PHE A 63 9.29 -11.98 0.77
C PHE A 63 9.50 -11.16 2.04
N ASP A 64 9.01 -9.93 2.07
CA ASP A 64 9.16 -8.99 3.18
C ASP A 64 7.91 -8.13 3.39
N ASN A 65 7.95 -7.24 4.38
CA ASN A 65 6.80 -6.43 4.81
C ASN A 65 6.51 -5.28 3.82
N THR A 66 6.07 -5.63 2.61
CA THR A 66 5.73 -4.69 1.53
C THR A 66 4.33 -4.95 0.94
N ALA A 67 3.44 -5.59 1.72
CA ALA A 67 2.09 -5.87 1.27
C ALA A 67 1.17 -4.64 1.31
N ARG A 68 1.38 -3.71 2.24
CA ARG A 68 0.52 -2.55 2.44
C ARG A 68 0.56 -1.59 1.25
N SER A 69 -0.59 -1.17 0.74
CA SER A 69 -0.67 -0.24 -0.39
C SER A 69 -0.18 1.16 0.00
N ALA A 70 0.38 1.88 -0.96
CA ALA A 70 0.92 3.23 -0.78
C ALA A 70 0.26 4.26 -1.71
N GLY A 71 -0.81 3.92 -2.39
CA GLY A 71 -1.53 4.79 -3.31
C GLY A 71 -2.08 4.02 -4.50
N ASP A 72 -2.63 4.74 -5.46
CA ASP A 72 -3.29 4.17 -6.62
C ASP A 72 -2.36 3.33 -7.49
N ILE A 73 -2.92 2.27 -8.06
CA ILE A 73 -2.27 1.47 -9.09
C ILE A 73 -2.34 2.25 -10.41
N PHE A 74 -1.22 2.34 -11.12
CA PHE A 74 -1.10 3.10 -12.35
C PHE A 74 -0.38 2.32 -13.45
N VAL A 75 -0.48 2.82 -14.69
CA VAL A 75 0.26 2.25 -15.82
C VAL A 75 1.49 3.12 -16.11
N ASP A 76 2.65 2.50 -16.18
CA ASP A 76 3.91 3.12 -16.59
C ASP A 76 4.62 2.24 -17.61
N ASN A 77 4.91 2.80 -18.80
CA ASN A 77 5.56 2.08 -19.90
C ASN A 77 4.94 0.70 -20.21
N GLY A 78 3.59 0.65 -20.19
CA GLY A 78 2.83 -0.59 -20.45
C GLY A 78 2.79 -1.58 -19.29
N LYS A 79 3.37 -1.26 -18.14
CA LYS A 79 3.34 -2.08 -16.92
C LYS A 79 2.30 -1.56 -15.96
N ILE A 80 1.56 -2.46 -15.35
CA ILE A 80 0.66 -2.13 -14.22
C ILE A 80 1.52 -2.09 -12.96
N VAL A 81 1.63 -0.91 -12.35
CA VAL A 81 2.53 -0.66 -11.22
C VAL A 81 1.73 -0.35 -9.97
N ARG A 82 2.04 -1.07 -8.90
CA ARG A 82 1.48 -0.89 -7.57
C ARG A 82 2.52 -0.24 -6.66
N PRO A 83 2.27 0.98 -6.14
CA PRO A 83 3.06 1.51 -5.03
C PRO A 83 2.72 0.75 -3.74
N ALA A 84 3.73 0.38 -3.00
CA ALA A 84 3.61 -0.30 -1.72
C ALA A 84 4.46 0.39 -0.66
N GLN A 85 4.02 0.32 0.59
CA GLN A 85 4.80 0.79 1.74
C GLN A 85 5.90 -0.21 2.07
N ASN A 86 7.11 0.27 2.31
CA ASN A 86 8.14 -0.51 2.96
C ASN A 86 7.93 -0.43 4.47
N CYS A 87 7.46 -1.51 5.08
CA CYS A 87 7.26 -1.61 6.53
C CYS A 87 8.37 -2.42 7.22
N ASN A 88 9.49 -2.70 6.54
CA ASN A 88 10.65 -3.36 7.14
C ASN A 88 11.37 -2.40 8.10
N GLY A 89 11.37 -2.73 9.39
CA GLY A 89 11.97 -1.87 10.42
C GLY A 89 11.11 -0.72 10.91
N GLY A 90 9.85 -0.61 10.44
CA GLY A 90 8.89 0.40 10.89
C GLY A 90 7.84 0.74 9.83
N TYR A 91 6.79 1.43 10.25
CA TYR A 91 5.72 1.86 9.36
C TYR A 91 6.23 2.91 8.37
N GLY A 92 6.03 2.66 7.06
CA GLY A 92 6.25 3.65 6.02
C GLY A 92 7.68 4.20 5.93
N VAL A 93 8.70 3.36 6.16
CA VAL A 93 10.11 3.80 6.09
C VAL A 93 10.59 4.04 4.65
N GLY A 94 9.72 3.86 3.66
CA GLY A 94 9.97 4.10 2.25
C GLY A 94 8.90 3.47 1.37
N LEU A 95 9.10 3.51 0.07
CA LEU A 95 8.21 2.94 -0.94
C LEU A 95 8.89 1.81 -1.71
N VAL A 96 8.06 0.87 -2.16
CA VAL A 96 8.42 -0.19 -3.09
C VAL A 96 7.45 -0.13 -4.27
N PHE A 97 7.96 -0.18 -5.48
CA PHE A 97 7.15 -0.21 -6.69
C PHE A 97 7.18 -1.63 -7.26
N GLN A 98 6.01 -2.20 -7.41
CA GLN A 98 5.81 -3.59 -7.80
C GLN A 98 5.00 -3.65 -9.09
N GLU A 99 5.48 -4.38 -10.09
CA GLU A 99 4.72 -4.72 -11.30
C GLU A 99 3.70 -5.81 -10.95
N ILE A 100 2.45 -5.60 -11.32
CA ILE A 100 1.39 -6.59 -11.25
C ILE A 100 1.39 -7.36 -12.57
N ILE A 101 1.54 -8.69 -12.50
CA ILE A 101 1.55 -9.59 -13.65
C ILE A 101 0.51 -10.69 -13.39
N LYS A 102 -0.17 -11.16 -14.42
CA LYS A 102 -0.93 -12.43 -14.35
C LYS A 102 -0.06 -13.55 -14.91
N ASP A 103 0.02 -14.64 -14.18
CA ASP A 103 0.71 -15.84 -14.65
C ASP A 103 -0.14 -16.62 -15.65
N SER A 104 0.36 -17.76 -16.12
CA SER A 104 -0.33 -18.63 -17.09
C SER A 104 -1.63 -19.26 -16.57
N LYS A 105 -1.88 -19.22 -15.26
CA LYS A 105 -3.09 -19.70 -14.62
C LYS A 105 -4.10 -18.56 -14.35
N GLY A 106 -3.70 -17.31 -14.61
CA GLY A 106 -4.48 -16.11 -14.31
C GLY A 106 -4.29 -15.59 -12.90
N ASP A 107 -3.39 -16.18 -12.09
CA ASP A 107 -3.08 -15.71 -10.75
C ASP A 107 -2.19 -14.45 -10.80
N PHE A 108 -2.42 -13.55 -9.86
CA PHE A 108 -1.59 -12.34 -9.73
C PHE A 108 -0.22 -12.67 -9.13
N VAL A 109 0.81 -12.13 -9.74
CA VAL A 109 2.20 -12.19 -9.28
C VAL A 109 2.73 -10.77 -9.17
N LEU A 110 3.43 -10.47 -8.09
CA LEU A 110 4.08 -9.17 -7.88
C LEU A 110 5.58 -9.30 -8.10
N LYS A 111 6.10 -8.47 -9.00
CA LYS A 111 7.54 -8.36 -9.27
C LYS A 111 8.04 -7.01 -8.79
N GLU A 112 8.98 -7.00 -7.86
CA GLU A 112 9.62 -5.75 -7.45
C GLU A 112 10.37 -5.12 -8.63
N LEU A 113 10.11 -3.84 -8.87
CA LEU A 113 10.81 -3.03 -9.86
C LEU A 113 11.95 -2.24 -9.21
N PHE A 114 11.62 -1.48 -8.19
CA PHE A 114 12.61 -0.68 -7.43
C PHE A 114 12.06 -0.23 -6.09
N ARG A 115 12.97 0.24 -5.22
CA ARG A 115 12.66 0.85 -3.92
C ARG A 115 13.08 2.31 -3.88
N ARG A 116 12.34 3.10 -3.11
CA ARG A 116 12.67 4.49 -2.79
C ARG A 116 12.76 4.68 -1.29
N LYS A 117 13.89 5.22 -0.85
CA LYS A 117 14.06 5.72 0.51
C LYS A 117 13.48 7.13 0.61
N PRO A 118 13.13 7.60 1.81
CA PRO A 118 12.73 8.98 2.02
C PRO A 118 13.80 9.95 1.53
N ILE A 119 13.39 11.14 1.13
CA ILE A 119 14.27 12.25 0.78
C ILE A 119 15.12 12.60 2.01
N LYS A 120 16.34 13.08 1.80
CA LYS A 120 17.26 13.48 2.87
C LYS A 120 16.55 14.35 3.93
N ASN A 121 16.79 14.07 5.21
CA ASN A 121 16.18 14.68 6.39
C ASN A 121 14.77 14.20 6.76
N TYR A 122 14.16 13.33 5.97
CA TYR A 122 12.89 12.67 6.33
C TYR A 122 13.15 11.22 6.77
N ILE A 123 12.28 10.72 7.65
CA ILE A 123 12.41 9.38 8.25
C ILE A 123 11.43 8.36 7.68
N GLY A 124 10.45 8.83 6.92
CA GLY A 124 9.46 7.98 6.27
C GLY A 124 8.85 8.64 5.03
N MET A 125 8.29 7.79 4.20
CA MET A 125 7.51 8.13 3.01
C MET A 125 6.58 6.94 2.76
N HIS A 126 5.26 7.14 2.86
CA HIS A 126 4.33 6.01 2.82
C HIS A 126 3.18 6.17 1.82
N THR A 127 3.10 7.30 1.12
CA THR A 127 2.08 7.52 0.09
C THR A 127 2.71 8.02 -1.20
N TYR A 128 2.25 7.49 -2.32
CA TYR A 128 2.59 7.94 -3.66
C TYR A 128 1.37 7.90 -4.56
N ASN A 129 1.02 9.03 -5.15
CA ASN A 129 0.00 9.12 -6.18
C ASN A 129 0.52 9.95 -7.34
N GLN A 130 0.07 9.62 -8.55
CA GLN A 130 0.42 10.40 -9.74
C GLN A 130 -0.81 10.69 -10.60
N TYR A 131 -0.79 11.87 -11.25
CA TYR A 131 -1.82 12.29 -12.18
C TYR A 131 -1.23 13.27 -13.18
N LYS A 132 -1.42 13.01 -14.47
CA LYS A 132 -1.01 13.89 -15.61
C LYS A 132 0.44 14.39 -15.52
N GLY A 133 1.38 13.49 -15.18
CA GLY A 133 2.82 13.82 -15.07
C GLY A 133 3.23 14.51 -13.77
N CYS A 134 2.28 14.82 -12.89
CA CYS A 134 2.55 15.26 -11.53
C CYS A 134 2.48 14.08 -10.57
N TYR A 135 3.27 14.10 -9.50
CA TYR A 135 3.19 13.12 -8.42
C TYR A 135 3.16 13.81 -7.07
N VAL A 136 2.52 13.17 -6.11
CA VAL A 136 2.43 13.60 -4.72
C VAL A 136 2.95 12.49 -3.83
N VAL A 137 3.82 12.84 -2.92
CA VAL A 137 4.32 11.97 -1.86
C VAL A 137 4.14 12.66 -0.52
N ASP A 138 3.85 11.89 0.51
CA ASP A 138 3.94 12.38 1.86
C ASP A 138 5.34 12.14 2.42
N LEU A 139 5.77 12.99 3.32
CA LEU A 139 7.09 12.91 3.95
C LEU A 139 6.94 12.99 5.45
N HIS A 140 7.47 12.01 6.16
CA HIS A 140 7.45 11.97 7.60
C HIS A 140 8.77 12.50 8.16
N ALA A 141 8.70 13.56 8.98
CA ALA A 141 9.83 14.17 9.63
C ALA A 141 9.75 14.06 11.15
N ARG A 142 10.90 14.10 11.81
CA ARG A 142 10.93 14.24 13.27
C ARG A 142 10.62 15.68 13.65
N ARG A 143 9.63 15.88 14.51
CA ARG A 143 9.25 17.22 15.00
C ARG A 143 10.42 17.97 15.67
N TYR A 144 11.30 17.22 16.36
CA TYR A 144 12.46 17.77 17.08
C TYR A 144 13.71 16.91 16.80
N PRO A 145 14.35 17.06 15.62
CA PRO A 145 15.43 16.16 15.20
C PRO A 145 16.64 16.18 16.15
N TYR A 146 16.94 17.33 16.78
CA TYR A 146 18.06 17.46 17.73
C TYR A 146 17.73 16.90 19.12
N LEU A 147 16.52 17.18 19.61
CA LEU A 147 16.07 16.71 20.94
C LEU A 147 15.87 15.18 20.96
N HIS A 148 15.52 14.60 19.84
CA HIS A 148 15.29 13.15 19.74
C HIS A 148 16.54 12.33 20.06
N LYS A 149 17.73 12.78 19.66
CA LYS A 149 19.01 12.12 20.00
C LYS A 149 19.24 12.12 21.51
N CYS A 150 18.97 13.25 22.18
CA CYS A 150 19.09 13.37 23.63
C CYS A 150 18.09 12.47 24.36
N LEU A 151 16.83 12.43 23.90
CA LEU A 151 15.79 11.59 24.49
C LEU A 151 16.04 10.09 24.27
N GLN A 152 16.59 9.68 23.12
CA GLN A 152 17.01 8.31 22.88
C GLN A 152 18.16 7.90 23.80
N PHE A 153 19.13 8.79 24.00
CA PHE A 153 20.24 8.54 24.93
C PHE A 153 19.75 8.35 26.35
N LEU A 154 18.84 9.20 26.83
CA LEU A 154 18.24 9.08 28.16
C LEU A 154 17.42 7.80 28.31
N LYS A 155 16.69 7.37 27.28
CA LYS A 155 15.90 6.14 27.31
C LYS A 155 16.76 4.86 27.36
N ASN A 156 17.96 4.91 26.82
CA ASN A 156 18.92 3.80 26.87
C ASN A 156 19.71 3.73 28.20
N LEU A 157 19.59 4.77 29.06
CA LEU A 157 20.21 4.82 30.38
C LEU A 157 19.25 4.38 31.51
N MET A 158 17.98 4.23 31.20
CA MET A 158 16.92 3.71 32.10
C MET A 158 16.63 2.25 31.83
#